data_37d647be4006b221e359ea4a33c0e4e0
#
_entry.id   37d647be4006b221e359ea4a33c0e4e0
#
_cell.length_a   1.000
_cell.length_b   1.000
_cell.length_c   1.000
_cell.angle_alpha   90.00
_cell.angle_beta   90.00
_cell.angle_gamma   90.00
#
_symmetry.space_group_name_H-M   'P 1'
#
loop_
_entity.id
_entity.type
_entity.pdbx_description
1 polymer ?
#
loop_
_entity_poly.entity_id
_entity_poly.type
_entity_poly.pdbx_seq_one_letter_code
_entity_poly.pdbx_strand_id
1 'polypeptide(L)'
;MVALSIVGSATLLFSCGKDTKRTVVDYETLMTESSENRTITMMENGMRSYVFTAPLVEGYSLAKNPYQEFRRGIHLTTFTSDSLSLEDATIKANYAIYYENQKLWEAKGNVVIIKKNRKEGDTVVTGLTEVYSQQLFWN
;
A
#
# COMPACT_ATOMS: atom_id res chain seq x y z
N MET A 1 -74.11 48.17 -0.37
CA MET A 1 -72.69 48.41 -0.47
C MET A 1 -71.96 47.35 0.33
N VAL A 2 -71.29 46.45 -0.37
CA VAL A 2 -70.56 45.33 0.25
C VAL A 2 -69.10 45.67 0.21
N ALA A 3 -68.50 45.84 1.39
CA ALA A 3 -67.06 46.06 1.50
C ALA A 3 -66.32 44.71 1.55
N LEU A 4 -65.53 44.43 0.54
CA LEU A 4 -64.70 43.21 0.40
C LEU A 4 -63.33 43.43 1.07
N SER A 5 -63.12 42.85 2.25
CA SER A 5 -61.90 42.89 2.98
C SER A 5 -60.93 41.78 2.42
N ILE A 6 -59.88 42.17 1.72
CA ILE A 6 -58.82 41.27 1.25
C ILE A 6 -57.80 41.13 2.40
N VAL A 7 -57.82 39.97 3.06
CA VAL A 7 -56.79 39.59 4.04
C VAL A 7 -55.59 39.01 3.27
N GLY A 8 -54.55 39.81 3.18
CA GLY A 8 -53.29 39.38 2.59
C GLY A 8 -52.53 38.42 3.51
N SER A 9 -52.44 37.15 3.13
CA SER A 9 -51.64 36.14 3.82
C SER A 9 -50.17 36.28 3.45
N ALA A 10 -49.36 36.85 4.33
CA ALA A 10 -47.92 36.92 4.18
C ALA A 10 -47.30 35.56 4.62
N THR A 11 -46.96 34.73 3.66
CA THR A 11 -46.19 33.50 3.92
C THR A 11 -44.71 33.87 4.09
N LEU A 12 -44.24 33.85 5.35
CA LEU A 12 -42.81 33.98 5.66
C LEU A 12 -42.13 32.66 5.28
N LEU A 13 -41.39 32.71 4.16
CA LEU A 13 -40.46 31.65 3.77
C LEU A 13 -39.23 31.69 4.69
N PHE A 14 -39.23 30.91 5.75
CA PHE A 14 -38.01 30.64 6.51
C PHE A 14 -37.11 29.77 5.63
N SER A 15 -36.19 30.42 4.90
CA SER A 15 -35.07 29.76 4.30
C SER A 15 -34.13 29.29 5.40
N CYS A 16 -34.21 28.01 5.74
CA CYS A 16 -33.27 27.36 6.63
C CYS A 16 -31.95 27.22 5.89
N GLY A 17 -31.06 28.22 6.01
CA GLY A 17 -29.66 28.13 5.55
C GLY A 17 -28.95 27.06 6.39
N LYS A 18 -28.94 25.82 5.89
CA LYS A 18 -28.00 24.83 6.41
C LYS A 18 -26.59 25.32 6.01
N ASP A 19 -25.85 25.80 6.99
CA ASP A 19 -24.40 25.94 6.87
C ASP A 19 -23.81 24.56 6.57
N THR A 20 -23.68 24.28 5.28
CA THR A 20 -22.94 23.12 4.81
C THR A 20 -21.48 23.40 5.13
N LYS A 21 -21.03 23.00 6.32
CA LYS A 21 -19.59 22.93 6.60
C LYS A 21 -19.00 22.11 5.47
N ARG A 22 -18.31 22.77 4.53
CA ARG A 22 -17.53 22.07 3.51
C ARG A 22 -16.47 21.29 4.27
N THR A 23 -16.67 19.99 4.42
CA THR A 23 -15.65 19.09 4.92
C THR A 23 -14.54 19.13 3.88
N VAL A 24 -13.42 19.76 4.21
CA VAL A 24 -12.23 19.72 3.38
C VAL A 24 -11.74 18.28 3.45
N VAL A 25 -11.86 17.56 2.35
CA VAL A 25 -11.33 16.20 2.23
C VAL A 25 -9.83 16.33 2.03
N ASP A 26 -9.05 15.75 2.93
CA ASP A 26 -7.62 15.64 2.77
C ASP A 26 -7.30 14.42 1.88
N TYR A 27 -7.00 14.68 0.62
CA TYR A 27 -6.69 13.63 -0.35
C TYR A 27 -5.34 12.94 -0.07
N GLU A 28 -4.43 13.58 0.70
CA GLU A 28 -3.13 12.99 1.02
C GLU A 28 -3.24 11.78 1.95
N THR A 29 -4.28 11.77 2.78
CA THR A 29 -4.52 10.70 3.77
C THR A 29 -5.79 9.90 3.50
N LEU A 30 -6.48 10.18 2.38
CA LEU A 30 -7.69 9.46 2.01
C LEU A 30 -7.34 8.08 1.44
N MET A 31 -7.60 7.03 2.22
CA MET A 31 -7.46 5.66 1.76
C MET A 31 -8.48 5.37 0.63
N THR A 32 -7.98 4.95 -0.53
CA THR A 32 -8.80 4.67 -1.73
C THR A 32 -9.06 3.20 -1.93
N GLU A 33 -8.18 2.33 -1.43
CA GLU A 33 -8.37 0.87 -1.48
C GLU A 33 -7.78 0.20 -0.24
N SER A 34 -8.31 -0.96 0.10
CA SER A 34 -7.76 -1.84 1.14
C SER A 34 -7.91 -3.29 0.73
N SER A 35 -6.89 -4.09 1.00
CA SER A 35 -6.86 -5.52 0.69
C SER A 35 -6.16 -6.28 1.80
N GLU A 36 -6.74 -7.41 2.22
CA GLU A 36 -6.14 -8.29 3.22
C GLU A 36 -5.51 -9.52 2.58
N ASN A 37 -4.47 -10.04 3.22
CA ASN A 37 -3.76 -11.28 2.85
C ASN A 37 -3.36 -11.32 1.36
N ARG A 38 -2.80 -10.23 0.87
CA ARG A 38 -2.38 -10.12 -0.53
C ARG A 38 -1.12 -10.94 -0.76
N THR A 39 -1.15 -11.77 -1.82
CA THR A 39 0.01 -12.49 -2.34
C THR A 39 0.18 -12.14 -3.82
N ILE A 40 1.37 -11.72 -4.20
CA ILE A 40 1.75 -11.40 -5.58
C ILE A 40 2.92 -12.30 -5.95
N THR A 41 2.77 -13.06 -7.03
CA THR A 41 3.86 -13.82 -7.63
C THR A 41 4.26 -13.15 -8.94
N MET A 42 5.50 -12.69 -9.01
CA MET A 42 6.07 -12.16 -10.25
C MET A 42 6.78 -13.28 -11.01
N MET A 43 6.43 -13.39 -12.28
CA MET A 43 7.05 -14.32 -13.21
C MET A 43 7.87 -13.54 -14.24
N GLU A 44 9.07 -13.99 -14.51
CA GLU A 44 9.94 -13.46 -15.55
C GLU A 44 10.47 -14.61 -16.40
N ASN A 45 10.25 -14.54 -17.71
CA ASN A 45 10.61 -15.61 -18.66
C ASN A 45 10.07 -17.01 -18.29
N GLY A 46 8.84 -17.05 -17.70
CA GLY A 46 8.19 -18.29 -17.27
C GLY A 46 8.68 -18.86 -15.93
N MET A 47 9.63 -18.19 -15.25
CA MET A 47 10.16 -18.57 -13.95
C MET A 47 9.72 -17.56 -12.86
N ARG A 48 9.63 -18.01 -11.61
CA ARG A 48 9.36 -17.11 -10.50
C ARG A 48 10.57 -16.22 -10.26
N SER A 49 10.33 -14.91 -10.27
CA SER A 49 11.33 -13.91 -9.90
C SER A 49 11.22 -13.57 -8.42
N TYR A 50 9.99 -13.31 -7.94
CA TYR A 50 9.73 -13.13 -6.52
C TYR A 50 8.28 -13.46 -6.14
N VAL A 51 8.09 -13.73 -4.86
CA VAL A 51 6.77 -13.81 -4.20
C VAL A 51 6.74 -12.78 -3.08
N PHE A 52 5.76 -11.89 -3.15
CA PHE A 52 5.50 -10.86 -2.16
C PHE A 52 4.22 -11.17 -1.42
N THR A 53 4.23 -11.09 -0.09
CA THR A 53 3.03 -11.25 0.75
C THR A 53 2.91 -10.12 1.76
N ALA A 54 1.68 -9.65 1.95
CA ALA A 54 1.35 -8.65 2.94
C ALA A 54 -0.01 -8.94 3.59
N PRO A 55 -0.10 -8.97 4.93
CA PRO A 55 -1.37 -9.19 5.62
C PRO A 55 -2.40 -8.08 5.41
N LEU A 56 -1.93 -6.87 5.16
CA LEU A 56 -2.78 -5.70 4.89
C LEU A 56 -2.06 -4.77 3.91
N VAL A 57 -2.78 -4.34 2.87
CA VAL A 57 -2.34 -3.33 1.90
C VAL A 57 -3.39 -2.23 1.87
N GLU A 58 -2.97 -0.99 2.08
CA GLU A 58 -3.82 0.21 1.99
C GLU A 58 -3.27 1.13 0.92
N GLY A 59 -4.11 1.52 -0.04
CA GLY A 59 -3.74 2.38 -1.17
C GLY A 59 -4.26 3.80 -1.01
N TYR A 60 -3.44 4.78 -1.42
CA TYR A 60 -3.68 6.21 -1.36
C TYR A 60 -3.45 6.84 -2.74
N SER A 61 -4.28 6.44 -3.70
CA SER A 61 -4.10 6.80 -5.13
C SER A 61 -4.41 8.26 -5.43
N LEU A 62 -5.14 8.96 -4.55
CA LEU A 62 -5.50 10.38 -4.71
C LEU A 62 -4.50 11.34 -4.06
N ALA A 63 -3.50 10.82 -3.33
CA ALA A 63 -2.41 11.63 -2.81
C ALA A 63 -1.61 12.25 -3.96
N LYS A 64 -0.99 13.41 -3.72
CA LYS A 64 -0.10 14.08 -4.70
C LYS A 64 1.04 13.17 -5.18
N ASN A 65 1.56 12.36 -4.26
CA ASN A 65 2.48 11.26 -4.54
C ASN A 65 1.78 9.95 -4.14
N PRO A 66 1.10 9.25 -5.08
CA PRO A 66 0.41 8.01 -4.78
C PRO A 66 1.32 6.98 -4.11
N TYR A 67 0.78 6.30 -3.10
CA TYR A 67 1.55 5.30 -2.36
C TYR A 67 0.65 4.17 -1.86
N GLN A 68 1.30 3.05 -1.54
CA GLN A 68 0.68 1.92 -0.84
C GLN A 68 1.38 1.74 0.51
N GLU A 69 0.62 1.53 1.56
CA GLU A 69 1.09 1.35 2.92
C GLU A 69 0.81 -0.07 3.42
N PHE A 70 1.80 -0.66 4.09
CA PHE A 70 1.80 -2.04 4.58
C PHE A 70 2.01 -2.03 6.09
N ARG A 71 0.97 -1.67 6.84
CA ARG A 71 1.06 -1.46 8.30
C ARG A 71 1.27 -2.73 9.11
N ARG A 72 0.93 -3.90 8.55
CA ARG A 72 1.12 -5.20 9.19
C ARG A 72 2.35 -5.94 8.69
N GLY A 73 3.26 -5.19 8.05
CA GLY A 73 4.51 -5.71 7.52
C GLY A 73 4.42 -6.36 6.17
N ILE A 74 5.58 -6.81 5.71
CA ILE A 74 5.78 -7.47 4.43
C ILE A 74 6.68 -8.70 4.58
N HIS A 75 6.52 -9.64 3.65
CA HIS A 75 7.45 -10.73 3.41
C HIS A 75 7.67 -10.87 1.90
N LEU A 76 8.89 -10.70 1.45
CA LEU A 76 9.33 -10.88 0.09
C LEU A 76 10.29 -12.07 0.01
N THR A 77 10.04 -13.00 -0.91
CA THR A 77 10.97 -14.09 -1.25
C THR A 77 11.40 -13.91 -2.69
N THR A 78 12.70 -13.82 -2.95
CA THR A 78 13.29 -13.79 -4.29
C THR A 78 13.77 -15.18 -4.69
N PHE A 79 13.86 -15.40 -5.99
CA PHE A 79 14.27 -16.68 -6.56
C PHE A 79 15.45 -16.48 -7.50
N THR A 80 16.26 -17.53 -7.68
CA THR A 80 17.34 -17.52 -8.65
C THR A 80 16.80 -17.39 -10.07
N SER A 81 17.54 -16.71 -10.94
CA SER A 81 17.17 -16.48 -12.34
C SER A 81 17.44 -17.68 -13.25
N ASP A 82 17.97 -18.79 -12.71
CA ASP A 82 18.20 -20.03 -13.43
C ASP A 82 16.92 -20.87 -13.57
N SER A 83 17.00 -21.93 -14.37
CA SER A 83 15.87 -22.82 -14.63
C SER A 83 15.32 -23.56 -13.39
N LEU A 84 16.08 -23.57 -12.29
CA LEU A 84 15.69 -24.26 -11.05
C LEU A 84 14.77 -23.38 -10.20
N SER A 85 14.83 -22.04 -10.36
CA SER A 85 14.00 -21.07 -9.62
C SER A 85 14.01 -21.35 -8.11
N LEU A 86 15.20 -21.49 -7.53
CA LEU A 86 15.39 -21.76 -6.11
C LEU A 86 15.23 -20.48 -5.30
N GLU A 87 14.74 -20.59 -4.06
CA GLU A 87 14.71 -19.43 -3.15
C GLU A 87 16.12 -18.90 -2.94
N ASP A 88 16.35 -17.61 -3.26
CA ASP A 88 17.63 -16.94 -3.15
C ASP A 88 17.73 -16.10 -1.88
N ALA A 89 16.77 -15.21 -1.65
CA ALA A 89 16.73 -14.38 -0.46
C ALA A 89 15.33 -14.14 0.05
N THR A 90 15.21 -13.76 1.33
CA THR A 90 13.98 -13.28 1.93
C THR A 90 14.19 -11.92 2.58
N ILE A 91 13.17 -11.05 2.49
CA ILE A 91 13.11 -9.76 3.16
C ILE A 91 11.84 -9.72 3.99
N LYS A 92 11.97 -9.39 5.27
CA LYS A 92 10.86 -9.17 6.19
C LYS A 92 10.98 -7.81 6.85
N ALA A 93 9.85 -7.16 7.08
CA ALA A 93 9.79 -5.92 7.84
C ALA A 93 8.44 -5.80 8.53
N ASN A 94 8.37 -5.05 9.64
CA ASN A 94 7.13 -4.82 10.37
C ASN A 94 6.22 -3.79 9.69
N TYR A 95 6.79 -2.96 8.82
CA TYR A 95 6.12 -1.87 8.12
C TYR A 95 6.81 -1.60 6.79
N ALA A 96 6.05 -1.21 5.77
CA ALA A 96 6.60 -0.73 4.52
C ALA A 96 5.68 0.30 3.84
N ILE A 97 6.26 1.10 2.97
CA ILE A 97 5.58 1.98 2.00
C ILE A 97 6.17 1.74 0.62
N TYR A 98 5.32 1.73 -0.40
CA TYR A 98 5.71 1.78 -1.80
C TYR A 98 5.23 3.08 -2.43
N TYR A 99 6.16 3.92 -2.89
CA TYR A 99 5.89 5.17 -3.59
C TYR A 99 5.81 4.91 -5.10
N GLU A 100 4.61 4.98 -5.68
CA GLU A 100 4.34 4.54 -7.05
C GLU A 100 5.09 5.36 -8.11
N ASN A 101 5.10 6.69 -7.98
CA ASN A 101 5.77 7.59 -8.94
C ASN A 101 7.29 7.42 -8.95
N GLN A 102 7.87 7.08 -7.80
CA GLN A 102 9.31 6.93 -7.62
C GLN A 102 9.77 5.49 -7.82
N LYS A 103 8.83 4.54 -7.84
CA LYS A 103 9.10 3.08 -7.79
C LYS A 103 10.01 2.70 -6.62
N LEU A 104 9.85 3.43 -5.52
CA LEU A 104 10.70 3.33 -4.34
C LEU A 104 9.94 2.62 -3.22
N TRP A 105 10.58 1.61 -2.67
CA TRP A 105 10.17 0.95 -1.45
C TRP A 105 10.92 1.52 -0.25
N GLU A 106 10.22 1.68 0.86
CA GLU A 106 10.78 1.95 2.17
C GLU A 106 10.24 0.93 3.16
N ALA A 107 11.11 0.14 3.79
CA ALA A 107 10.75 -0.77 4.87
C ALA A 107 11.30 -0.28 6.20
N LYS A 108 10.54 -0.46 7.29
CA LYS A 108 10.87 -0.01 8.64
C LYS A 108 10.55 -1.07 9.69
N GLY A 109 11.31 -1.05 10.76
CA GLY A 109 11.12 -1.87 11.95
C GLY A 109 11.47 -3.33 11.72
N ASN A 110 12.51 -3.80 12.39
CA ASN A 110 13.00 -5.17 12.32
C ASN A 110 13.13 -5.68 10.87
N VAL A 111 13.78 -4.88 10.02
CA VAL A 111 14.08 -5.30 8.65
C VAL A 111 15.13 -6.39 8.71
N VAL A 112 14.78 -7.58 8.23
CA VAL A 112 15.66 -8.75 8.18
C VAL A 112 15.77 -9.24 6.75
N ILE A 113 17.00 -9.32 6.25
CA ILE A 113 17.32 -9.90 4.95
C ILE A 113 18.13 -11.16 5.21
N ILE A 114 17.68 -12.27 4.64
CA ILE A 114 18.40 -13.56 4.71
C ILE A 114 18.66 -14.01 3.28
N LYS A 115 19.93 -14.10 2.90
CA LYS A 115 20.36 -14.63 1.61
C LYS A 115 20.90 -16.04 1.78
N LYS A 116 20.45 -16.96 0.90
CA LYS A 116 20.92 -18.35 0.84
C LYS A 116 22.14 -18.43 -0.07
N ASN A 117 23.31 -18.69 0.50
CA ASN A 117 24.55 -18.83 -0.27
C ASN A 117 24.63 -20.24 -0.87
N ARG A 118 24.94 -20.32 -2.16
CA ARG A 118 25.15 -21.57 -2.91
C ARG A 118 26.44 -21.44 -3.73
N LYS A 119 27.05 -22.57 -4.08
CA LYS A 119 28.04 -22.60 -5.14
C LYS A 119 27.34 -22.49 -6.48
N GLU A 120 28.00 -21.91 -7.45
CA GLU A 120 27.47 -21.79 -8.81
C GLU A 120 27.07 -23.17 -9.37
N GLY A 121 25.83 -23.28 -9.86
CA GLY A 121 25.25 -24.53 -10.39
C GLY A 121 24.82 -25.55 -9.34
N ASP A 122 24.94 -25.25 -8.04
CA ASP A 122 24.54 -26.17 -6.95
C ASP A 122 23.17 -25.78 -6.36
N THR A 123 22.39 -26.79 -5.99
CA THR A 123 21.11 -26.61 -5.30
C THR A 123 21.27 -26.55 -3.78
N VAL A 124 22.41 -27.00 -3.25
CA VAL A 124 22.66 -27.10 -1.82
C VAL A 124 23.04 -25.74 -1.24
N VAL A 125 22.33 -25.33 -0.18
CA VAL A 125 22.68 -24.12 0.60
C VAL A 125 23.92 -24.39 1.42
N THR A 126 24.99 -23.65 1.19
CA THR A 126 26.29 -23.80 1.91
C THR A 126 26.40 -22.85 3.11
N GLY A 127 25.53 -21.85 3.20
CA GLY A 127 25.52 -20.87 4.28
C GLY A 127 24.42 -19.84 4.11
N LEU A 128 24.26 -19.01 5.14
CA LEU A 128 23.31 -17.88 5.14
C LEU A 128 24.08 -16.59 5.36
N THR A 129 23.67 -15.53 4.66
CA THR A 129 24.08 -14.15 4.95
C THR A 129 22.85 -13.43 5.51
N GLU A 130 22.97 -12.90 6.71
CA GLU A 130 21.90 -12.19 7.40
C GLU A 130 22.26 -10.72 7.55
N VAL A 131 21.30 -9.83 7.22
CA VAL A 131 21.42 -8.39 7.39
C VAL A 131 20.24 -7.91 8.20
N TYR A 132 20.50 -7.17 9.26
CA TYR A 132 19.49 -6.56 10.13
C TYR A 132 19.57 -5.05 10.03
N SER A 133 18.43 -4.39 9.87
CA SER A 133 18.32 -2.94 9.79
C SER A 133 17.03 -2.44 10.44
N GLN A 134 17.00 -1.17 10.84
CA GLN A 134 15.76 -0.51 11.24
C GLN A 134 15.04 0.11 10.06
N GLN A 135 15.76 0.37 8.96
CA GLN A 135 15.21 0.99 7.76
C GLN A 135 15.99 0.51 6.52
N LEU A 136 15.26 0.30 5.45
CA LEU A 136 15.79 -0.11 4.15
C LEU A 136 15.04 0.61 3.03
N PHE A 137 15.77 1.08 2.01
CA PHE A 137 15.22 1.60 0.77
C PHE A 137 15.72 0.78 -0.41
N TRP A 138 14.83 0.52 -1.38
CA TRP A 138 15.21 -0.10 -2.65
C TRP A 138 14.23 0.26 -3.78
N ASN A 139 14.64 0.13 -5.01
CA ASN A 139 13.90 0.37 -6.24
C ASN A 139 14.10 -0.79 -7.24
#